data_aa9ceaa588e2eb27746a3faea004a466
#
_entry.id   aa9ceaa588e2eb27746a3faea004a466
#
_cell.length_a   1.000
_cell.length_b   1.000
_cell.length_c   1.000
_cell.angle_alpha   90.00
_cell.angle_beta   90.00
_cell.angle_gamma   90.00
#
_symmetry.space_group_name_H-M   'P 1'
#
loop_
_entity.id
_entity.type
_entity.pdbx_description
1 polymer ?
#
loop_
_entity_poly.entity_id
_entity_poly.type
_entity_poly.pdbx_seq_one_letter_code
_entity_poly.pdbx_strand_id
1 'polypeptide(L)'
;QPLQDMANADCIVIEGSNMAECHPVGFQWVVEAKKRGARIIHVDPRYTRTSAFANRHIGIRGGTDVVLLGAVINYLLDNDLYFHDYVVAYTNAPMIISEDYQDTEDLDGLFSGYDPETGKYVTDSWQYVQKPEGASWNVERDETLEHPNSVFQILKRHYARYTPEVVEETCGIAQEDFYYLAESIARNSTPDRTTCFAYALGFTQHTLGAQFIRTAAILQLLTGNVGRPGSGIMALRGHASIQGSTDIPTLFHSLPGYLPMPSVDKQSWPEYVDGIRNES
;
A
#
# COMPACT_ATOMS: atom_id res chain seq x y z
N GLN A 1 3.25 2.70 -13.10
CA GLN A 1 4.08 3.89 -13.32
C GLN A 1 5.37 3.49 -14.03
N PRO A 2 5.82 4.16 -15.09
CA PRO A 2 7.07 3.83 -15.76
C PRO A 2 8.27 4.20 -14.89
N LEU A 3 9.36 3.41 -14.92
CA LEU A 3 10.55 3.64 -14.09
C LEU A 3 11.21 5.01 -14.36
N GLN A 4 11.10 5.53 -15.58
CA GLN A 4 11.61 6.85 -15.94
C GLN A 4 11.05 7.98 -15.07
N ASP A 5 9.83 7.81 -14.59
CA ASP A 5 9.15 8.81 -13.79
C ASP A 5 9.77 9.00 -12.39
N MET A 6 10.58 8.05 -11.92
CA MET A 6 11.39 8.23 -10.71
C MET A 6 12.28 9.47 -10.78
N ALA A 7 12.73 9.87 -11.98
CA ALA A 7 13.51 11.07 -12.16
C ALA A 7 12.76 12.34 -11.71
N ASN A 8 11.44 12.33 -11.64
CA ASN A 8 10.61 13.44 -11.20
C ASN A 8 10.34 13.46 -9.68
N ALA A 9 10.66 12.39 -8.95
CA ALA A 9 10.43 12.30 -7.51
C ALA A 9 11.35 13.24 -6.71
N ASP A 10 10.83 13.77 -5.60
CA ASP A 10 11.59 14.53 -4.61
C ASP A 10 12.11 13.64 -3.46
N CYS A 11 11.43 12.52 -3.24
CA CYS A 11 11.88 11.45 -2.34
C CYS A 11 11.64 10.08 -2.99
N ILE A 12 12.61 9.19 -2.87
CA ILE A 12 12.49 7.80 -3.33
C ILE A 12 12.83 6.89 -2.16
N VAL A 13 11.85 6.09 -1.73
CA VAL A 13 12.04 5.02 -0.75
C VAL A 13 12.21 3.72 -1.54
N ILE A 14 13.37 3.09 -1.41
CA ILE A 14 13.64 1.77 -1.99
C ILE A 14 13.61 0.77 -0.85
N GLU A 15 12.65 -0.16 -0.88
CA GLU A 15 12.41 -1.10 0.20
C GLU A 15 12.46 -2.54 -0.30
N GLY A 16 13.23 -3.40 0.40
CA GLY A 16 13.37 -4.80 0.04
C GLY A 16 13.94 -5.04 -1.35
N SER A 17 14.88 -4.20 -1.79
CA SER A 17 15.49 -4.31 -3.13
C SER A 17 16.91 -3.76 -3.20
N ASN A 18 17.84 -4.56 -3.66
CA ASN A 18 19.14 -4.08 -4.12
C ASN A 18 19.06 -3.57 -5.57
N MET A 19 18.30 -2.50 -5.77
CA MET A 19 17.96 -1.97 -7.10
C MET A 19 19.19 -1.61 -7.92
N ALA A 20 20.24 -1.08 -7.30
CA ALA A 20 21.47 -0.66 -8.00
C ALA A 20 22.17 -1.82 -8.70
N GLU A 21 22.08 -3.04 -8.19
CA GLU A 21 22.68 -4.24 -8.79
C GLU A 21 21.70 -5.08 -9.60
N CYS A 22 20.44 -5.22 -9.11
CA CYS A 22 19.46 -6.07 -9.76
C CYS A 22 18.71 -5.38 -10.90
N HIS A 23 18.60 -4.06 -10.87
CA HIS A 23 17.89 -3.24 -11.86
C HIS A 23 18.72 -2.02 -12.29
N PRO A 24 19.96 -2.21 -12.79
CA PRO A 24 20.91 -1.11 -13.03
C PRO A 24 20.40 -0.12 -14.08
N VAL A 25 19.69 -0.57 -15.11
CA VAL A 25 19.11 0.29 -16.13
C VAL A 25 17.98 1.16 -15.56
N GLY A 26 17.17 0.63 -14.64
CA GLY A 26 16.15 1.42 -13.92
C GLY A 26 16.78 2.38 -12.91
N PHE A 27 17.91 2.01 -12.30
CA PHE A 27 18.59 2.80 -11.28
C PHE A 27 19.16 4.13 -11.79
N GLN A 28 19.39 4.28 -13.10
CA GLN A 28 19.78 5.55 -13.70
C GLN A 28 18.79 6.68 -13.36
N TRP A 29 17.50 6.39 -13.26
CA TRP A 29 16.47 7.38 -12.94
C TRP A 29 16.52 7.80 -11.47
N VAL A 30 16.92 6.92 -10.57
CA VAL A 30 17.22 7.25 -9.16
C VAL A 30 18.46 8.18 -9.10
N VAL A 31 19.47 7.93 -9.94
CA VAL A 31 20.64 8.80 -10.04
C VAL A 31 20.26 10.18 -10.53
N GLU A 32 19.40 10.28 -11.57
CA GLU A 32 18.93 11.57 -12.08
C GLU A 32 18.10 12.33 -11.04
N ALA A 33 17.21 11.65 -10.31
CA ALA A 33 16.48 12.26 -9.20
C ALA A 33 17.42 12.83 -8.14
N LYS A 34 18.42 12.03 -7.71
CA LYS A 34 19.40 12.48 -6.71
C LYS A 34 20.23 13.68 -7.17
N LYS A 35 20.63 13.75 -8.45
CA LYS A 35 21.31 14.94 -9.03
C LYS A 35 20.47 16.21 -8.95
N ARG A 36 19.14 16.06 -9.00
CA ARG A 36 18.18 17.16 -8.82
C ARG A 36 17.92 17.51 -7.35
N GLY A 37 18.51 16.77 -6.41
CA GLY A 37 18.38 16.99 -4.98
C GLY A 37 17.33 16.09 -4.29
N ALA A 38 16.80 15.08 -4.98
CA ALA A 38 15.88 14.14 -4.38
C ALA A 38 16.52 13.37 -3.19
N ARG A 39 15.70 13.09 -2.19
CA ARG A 39 16.10 12.27 -1.04
C ARG A 39 15.96 10.79 -1.40
N ILE A 40 17.02 10.02 -1.26
CA ILE A 40 17.01 8.57 -1.50
C ILE A 40 17.17 7.85 -0.16
N ILE A 41 16.19 7.03 0.21
CA ILE A 41 16.19 6.23 1.44
C ILE A 41 16.14 4.77 1.04
N HIS A 42 16.99 3.95 1.63
CA HIS A 42 17.02 2.51 1.39
C HIS A 42 16.68 1.77 2.69
N VAL A 43 15.55 1.05 2.69
CA VAL A 43 15.11 0.21 3.80
C VAL A 43 15.34 -1.25 3.42
N ASP A 44 16.30 -1.89 4.06
CA ASP A 44 16.70 -3.27 3.74
C ASP A 44 17.49 -3.86 4.91
N PRO A 45 17.32 -5.12 5.29
CA PRO A 45 18.14 -5.77 6.32
C PRO A 45 19.63 -5.83 5.94
N ARG A 46 19.97 -5.72 4.66
CA ARG A 46 21.34 -5.78 4.16
C ARG A 46 21.84 -4.41 3.69
N TYR A 47 23.07 -4.09 4.06
CA TYR A 47 23.79 -2.97 3.42
C TYR A 47 24.32 -3.40 2.05
N THR A 48 23.81 -2.77 0.97
CA THR A 48 24.11 -3.12 -0.42
C THR A 48 24.66 -1.92 -1.19
N ARG A 49 24.90 -2.08 -2.50
CA ARG A 49 25.26 -0.95 -3.37
C ARG A 49 24.15 0.12 -3.45
N THR A 50 22.91 -0.27 -3.31
CA THR A 50 21.79 0.68 -3.18
C THR A 50 21.93 1.50 -1.90
N SER A 51 22.30 0.86 -0.78
CA SER A 51 22.56 1.53 0.50
C SER A 51 23.71 2.53 0.40
N ALA A 52 24.80 2.16 -0.25
CA ALA A 52 25.96 3.03 -0.44
C ALA A 52 25.65 4.28 -1.27
N PHE A 53 24.65 4.21 -2.15
CA PHE A 53 24.21 5.36 -2.94
C PHE A 53 23.13 6.19 -2.22
N ALA A 54 22.32 5.61 -1.34
CA ALA A 54 21.26 6.28 -0.63
C ALA A 54 21.78 7.44 0.26
N ASN A 55 20.90 8.35 0.65
CA ASN A 55 21.19 9.36 1.67
C ASN A 55 21.15 8.76 3.07
N ARG A 56 20.27 7.75 3.28
CA ARG A 56 20.18 6.99 4.53
C ARG A 56 19.87 5.53 4.19
N HIS A 57 20.57 4.61 4.84
CA HIS A 57 20.19 3.20 4.91
C HIS A 57 19.58 2.95 6.29
N ILE A 58 18.44 2.31 6.29
CA ILE A 58 17.70 1.92 7.49
C ILE A 58 17.64 0.39 7.51
N GLY A 59 18.35 -0.20 8.48
CA GLY A 59 18.37 -1.64 8.67
C GLY A 59 17.09 -2.10 9.37
N ILE A 60 16.32 -2.97 8.75
CA ILE A 60 15.06 -3.48 9.29
C ILE A 60 15.15 -4.99 9.56
N ARG A 61 14.48 -5.49 10.60
CA ARG A 61 14.23 -6.92 10.73
C ARG A 61 13.28 -7.40 9.65
N GLY A 62 13.66 -8.46 8.92
CA GLY A 62 12.83 -9.00 7.84
C GLY A 62 11.44 -9.41 8.33
N GLY A 63 10.41 -8.98 7.62
CA GLY A 63 9.02 -9.30 7.92
C GLY A 63 8.29 -8.33 8.86
N THR A 64 8.92 -7.21 9.23
CA THR A 64 8.32 -6.19 10.11
C THR A 64 7.93 -4.90 9.38
N ASP A 65 7.98 -4.89 8.08
CA ASP A 65 7.74 -3.74 7.20
C ASP A 65 6.36 -3.11 7.45
N VAL A 66 5.33 -3.92 7.71
CA VAL A 66 3.98 -3.40 8.03
C VAL A 66 3.97 -2.54 9.30
N VAL A 67 4.81 -2.87 10.28
CA VAL A 67 4.93 -2.09 11.53
C VAL A 67 5.60 -0.75 11.25
N LEU A 68 6.69 -0.76 10.47
CA LEU A 68 7.39 0.47 10.07
C LEU A 68 6.47 1.42 9.30
N LEU A 69 5.83 0.91 8.23
CA LEU A 69 4.94 1.73 7.39
C LEU A 69 3.67 2.15 8.14
N GLY A 70 3.14 1.27 9.00
CA GLY A 70 2.02 1.59 9.88
C GLY A 70 2.34 2.74 10.82
N ALA A 71 3.54 2.76 11.38
CA ALA A 71 3.99 3.87 12.23
C ALA A 71 4.22 5.17 11.46
N VAL A 72 4.68 5.10 10.20
CA VAL A 72 4.75 6.29 9.33
C VAL A 72 3.34 6.83 9.07
N ILE A 73 2.35 5.97 8.81
CA ILE A 73 0.95 6.39 8.66
C ILE A 73 0.45 7.04 9.95
N ASN A 74 0.67 6.41 11.11
CA ASN A 74 0.28 6.98 12.39
C ASN A 74 0.90 8.37 12.61
N TYR A 75 2.19 8.51 12.35
CA TYR A 75 2.90 9.79 12.46
C TYR A 75 2.27 10.88 11.58
N LEU A 76 1.91 10.55 10.34
CA LEU A 76 1.26 11.50 9.43
C LEU A 76 -0.13 11.91 9.92
N LEU A 77 -0.93 10.94 10.41
CA LEU A 77 -2.29 11.19 10.89
C LEU A 77 -2.31 11.99 12.20
N ASP A 78 -1.40 11.71 13.12
CA ASP A 78 -1.31 12.41 14.41
C ASP A 78 -0.79 13.85 14.30
N ASN A 79 -0.04 14.15 13.23
CA ASN A 79 0.52 15.48 12.99
C ASN A 79 -0.17 16.24 11.85
N ASP A 80 -1.31 15.73 11.35
CA ASP A 80 -2.08 16.31 10.23
C ASP A 80 -1.23 16.56 8.97
N LEU A 81 -0.29 15.65 8.68
CA LEU A 81 0.65 15.73 7.56
C LEU A 81 0.18 14.96 6.31
N TYR A 82 -1.10 14.66 6.21
CA TYR A 82 -1.71 14.06 5.02
C TYR A 82 -2.26 15.13 4.07
N PHE A 83 -2.49 14.75 2.81
CA PHE A 83 -3.02 15.67 1.80
C PHE A 83 -4.55 15.65 1.80
N HIS A 84 -5.17 16.47 2.67
CA HIS A 84 -6.61 16.51 2.93
C HIS A 84 -7.46 16.53 1.65
N ASP A 85 -7.23 17.50 0.76
CA ASP A 85 -8.07 17.67 -0.44
C ASP A 85 -8.01 16.45 -1.37
N TYR A 86 -6.82 15.84 -1.48
CA TYR A 86 -6.65 14.61 -2.26
C TYR A 86 -7.36 13.43 -1.59
N VAL A 87 -7.20 13.28 -0.28
CA VAL A 87 -7.84 12.21 0.50
C VAL A 87 -9.36 12.27 0.38
N VAL A 88 -9.93 13.46 0.51
CA VAL A 88 -11.38 13.68 0.35
C VAL A 88 -11.84 13.40 -1.08
N ALA A 89 -11.11 13.88 -2.09
CA ALA A 89 -11.56 13.79 -3.48
C ALA A 89 -11.37 12.40 -4.10
N TYR A 90 -10.29 11.68 -3.76
CA TYR A 90 -9.85 10.51 -4.51
C TYR A 90 -9.80 9.21 -3.70
N THR A 91 -10.24 9.22 -2.44
CA THR A 91 -10.27 8.01 -1.61
C THR A 91 -11.65 7.77 -1.01
N ASN A 92 -11.83 6.62 -0.36
CA ASN A 92 -13.02 6.31 0.42
C ASN A 92 -12.93 6.80 1.88
N ALA A 93 -11.90 7.52 2.24
CA ALA A 93 -11.70 8.01 3.61
C ALA A 93 -12.89 8.82 4.17
N PRO A 94 -13.56 9.70 3.40
CA PRO A 94 -14.72 10.44 3.88
C PRO A 94 -16.01 9.62 3.95
N MET A 95 -16.05 8.38 3.43
CA MET A 95 -17.26 7.56 3.43
C MET A 95 -17.57 7.07 4.84
N ILE A 96 -18.88 7.08 5.20
CA ILE A 96 -19.36 6.66 6.52
C ILE A 96 -19.76 5.18 6.44
N ILE A 97 -19.23 4.37 7.33
CA ILE A 97 -19.55 2.95 7.47
C ILE A 97 -20.75 2.80 8.44
N SER A 98 -21.54 1.73 8.24
CA SER A 98 -22.65 1.37 9.10
C SER A 98 -22.28 1.37 10.59
N GLU A 99 -23.20 1.80 11.44
CA GLU A 99 -23.02 1.78 12.90
C GLU A 99 -22.85 0.35 13.46
N ASP A 100 -23.29 -0.66 12.72
CA ASP A 100 -23.15 -2.08 13.10
C ASP A 100 -21.72 -2.61 12.86
N TYR A 101 -20.86 -1.84 12.18
CA TYR A 101 -19.47 -2.24 11.96
C TYR A 101 -18.65 -2.05 13.23
N GLN A 102 -17.89 -3.08 13.57
CA GLN A 102 -16.87 -3.05 14.62
C GLN A 102 -15.56 -3.58 14.03
N ASP A 103 -14.45 -2.94 14.37
CA ASP A 103 -13.14 -3.32 13.88
C ASP A 103 -12.34 -4.16 14.92
N THR A 104 -11.09 -4.42 14.61
CA THR A 104 -10.23 -5.28 15.41
C THR A 104 -9.89 -4.71 16.79
N GLU A 105 -10.03 -3.41 17.00
CA GLU A 105 -9.83 -2.76 18.31
C GLU A 105 -11.00 -3.05 19.25
N ASP A 106 -12.19 -3.22 18.70
CA ASP A 106 -13.42 -3.43 19.47
C ASP A 106 -13.66 -4.92 19.79
N LEU A 107 -13.09 -5.84 18.98
CA LEU A 107 -13.40 -7.29 19.02
C LEU A 107 -12.15 -8.20 19.14
N ASP A 108 -11.15 -7.79 19.90
CA ASP A 108 -9.94 -8.60 20.18
C ASP A 108 -9.26 -9.20 18.94
N GLY A 109 -9.16 -8.39 17.87
CA GLY A 109 -8.51 -8.78 16.62
C GLY A 109 -9.44 -9.38 15.57
N LEU A 110 -10.74 -9.45 15.83
CA LEU A 110 -11.76 -9.85 14.86
C LEU A 110 -12.52 -8.64 14.33
N PHE A 111 -13.17 -8.80 13.18
CA PHE A 111 -14.15 -7.84 12.66
C PHE A 111 -15.57 -8.28 13.00
N SER A 112 -16.53 -7.36 13.02
CA SER A 112 -17.96 -7.69 13.15
C SER A 112 -18.40 -8.70 12.09
N GLY A 113 -19.35 -9.56 12.44
CA GLY A 113 -19.88 -10.61 11.58
C GLY A 113 -19.06 -11.90 11.55
N TYR A 114 -18.07 -12.07 12.42
CA TYR A 114 -17.37 -13.36 12.55
C TYR A 114 -18.30 -14.43 13.12
N ASP A 115 -18.40 -15.55 12.42
CA ASP A 115 -19.11 -16.74 12.88
C ASP A 115 -18.10 -17.80 13.36
N PRO A 116 -18.05 -18.07 14.66
CA PRO A 116 -17.08 -19.03 15.22
C PRO A 116 -17.39 -20.49 14.84
N GLU A 117 -18.63 -20.83 14.47
CA GLU A 117 -19.01 -22.19 14.07
C GLU A 117 -18.48 -22.55 12.68
N THR A 118 -18.55 -21.60 11.77
CA THR A 118 -18.09 -21.79 10.38
C THR A 118 -16.68 -21.26 10.13
N GLY A 119 -16.15 -20.42 11.01
CA GLY A 119 -14.86 -19.71 10.85
C GLY A 119 -14.89 -18.69 9.70
N LYS A 120 -16.07 -18.20 9.31
CA LYS A 120 -16.28 -17.27 8.21
C LYS A 120 -16.85 -15.94 8.70
N TYR A 121 -16.79 -14.94 7.84
CA TYR A 121 -17.38 -13.64 8.09
C TYR A 121 -18.68 -13.46 7.29
N VAL A 122 -19.71 -12.93 7.94
CA VAL A 122 -20.90 -12.33 7.31
C VAL A 122 -20.63 -10.83 7.23
N THR A 123 -20.56 -10.29 6.03
CA THR A 123 -20.06 -8.92 5.78
C THR A 123 -21.18 -7.88 5.69
N ASP A 124 -22.38 -8.18 6.17
CA ASP A 124 -23.54 -7.29 6.10
C ASP A 124 -23.31 -5.98 6.87
N SER A 125 -22.56 -6.01 7.97
CA SER A 125 -22.17 -4.81 8.73
C SER A 125 -21.05 -3.98 8.08
N TRP A 126 -20.40 -4.48 7.02
CA TRP A 126 -19.28 -3.79 6.35
C TRP A 126 -19.74 -2.88 5.21
N GLN A 127 -20.98 -2.40 5.29
CA GLN A 127 -21.60 -1.58 4.26
C GLN A 127 -21.43 -0.09 4.59
N TYR A 128 -21.32 0.73 3.55
CA TYR A 128 -21.42 2.17 3.70
C TYR A 128 -22.89 2.59 3.93
N VAL A 129 -23.08 3.65 4.70
CA VAL A 129 -24.40 4.28 4.87
C VAL A 129 -24.85 4.84 3.52
N GLN A 130 -26.00 4.34 3.04
CA GLN A 130 -26.58 4.78 1.77
C GLN A 130 -27.37 6.07 1.95
N LYS A 131 -27.27 7.01 1.01
CA LYS A 131 -28.18 8.15 0.96
C LYS A 131 -29.59 7.70 0.63
N PRO A 132 -30.64 8.38 1.16
CA PRO A 132 -32.05 7.98 0.97
C PRO A 132 -32.50 7.91 -0.49
N GLU A 133 -31.85 8.66 -1.38
CA GLU A 133 -32.14 8.69 -2.81
C GLU A 133 -30.85 8.50 -3.62
N GLY A 134 -30.86 7.54 -4.54
CA GLY A 134 -29.73 7.37 -5.47
C GLY A 134 -29.34 5.94 -5.79
N ALA A 135 -28.32 5.80 -6.63
CA ALA A 135 -27.72 4.51 -6.95
C ALA A 135 -26.91 3.96 -5.76
N SER A 136 -26.66 2.66 -5.76
CA SER A 136 -25.93 1.94 -4.69
C SER A 136 -24.53 2.51 -4.34
N TRP A 137 -23.95 3.32 -5.21
CA TRP A 137 -22.70 4.04 -5.00
C TRP A 137 -22.87 5.45 -4.39
N ASN A 138 -24.14 5.91 -4.17
CA ASN A 138 -24.42 7.21 -3.57
C ASN A 138 -24.45 7.10 -2.04
N VAL A 139 -23.28 7.05 -1.43
CA VAL A 139 -23.07 6.86 0.01
C VAL A 139 -22.93 8.19 0.76
N GLU A 140 -23.21 8.17 2.06
CA GLU A 140 -22.95 9.33 2.93
C GLU A 140 -21.46 9.55 3.09
N ARG A 141 -21.07 10.84 3.16
CA ARG A 141 -19.67 11.27 3.23
C ARG A 141 -19.54 12.43 4.20
N ASP A 142 -18.47 12.43 4.95
CA ASP A 142 -18.02 13.56 5.76
C ASP A 142 -16.69 14.08 5.21
N GLU A 143 -16.76 15.21 4.51
CA GLU A 143 -15.57 15.86 3.92
C GLU A 143 -14.67 16.54 4.96
N THR A 144 -15.15 16.70 6.20
CA THR A 144 -14.32 17.19 7.32
C THR A 144 -13.40 16.10 7.88
N LEU A 145 -13.70 14.82 7.60
CA LEU A 145 -13.03 13.64 8.12
C LEU A 145 -13.13 13.47 9.66
N GLU A 146 -14.11 14.14 10.30
CA GLU A 146 -14.28 14.13 11.76
C GLU A 146 -15.32 13.12 12.25
N HIS A 147 -16.21 12.64 11.38
CA HIS A 147 -17.25 11.70 11.74
C HIS A 147 -16.64 10.39 12.28
N PRO A 148 -17.02 9.90 13.49
CA PRO A 148 -16.37 8.77 14.15
C PRO A 148 -16.42 7.46 13.35
N ASN A 149 -17.46 7.26 12.52
CA ASN A 149 -17.63 6.10 11.66
C ASN A 149 -17.15 6.35 10.21
N SER A 150 -16.46 7.47 9.93
CA SER A 150 -15.79 7.61 8.65
C SER A 150 -14.64 6.61 8.52
N VAL A 151 -14.36 6.15 7.31
CA VAL A 151 -13.20 5.27 7.06
C VAL A 151 -11.92 5.91 7.58
N PHE A 152 -11.79 7.23 7.48
CA PHE A 152 -10.62 7.96 7.97
C PHE A 152 -10.44 7.82 9.48
N GLN A 153 -11.49 7.99 10.29
CA GLN A 153 -11.38 7.89 11.74
C GLN A 153 -11.17 6.44 12.20
N ILE A 154 -11.76 5.48 11.52
CA ILE A 154 -11.50 4.04 11.76
C ILE A 154 -10.02 3.75 11.46
N LEU A 155 -9.49 4.23 10.33
CA LEU A 155 -8.09 4.09 9.96
C LEU A 155 -7.17 4.73 11.02
N LYS A 156 -7.49 5.94 11.49
CA LYS A 156 -6.70 6.65 12.52
C LYS A 156 -6.63 5.85 13.82
N ARG A 157 -7.75 5.31 14.29
CA ARG A 157 -7.78 4.43 15.48
C ARG A 157 -6.96 3.16 15.27
N HIS A 158 -7.09 2.52 14.11
CA HIS A 158 -6.37 1.30 13.81
C HIS A 158 -4.84 1.50 13.81
N TYR A 159 -4.34 2.58 13.21
CA TYR A 159 -2.89 2.83 13.11
C TYR A 159 -2.28 3.41 14.38
N ALA A 160 -3.06 3.92 15.34
CA ALA A 160 -2.57 4.48 16.61
C ALA A 160 -1.70 3.49 17.43
N ARG A 161 -1.84 2.19 17.21
CA ARG A 161 -1.02 1.14 17.85
C ARG A 161 0.45 1.13 17.42
N TYR A 162 0.76 1.68 16.25
CA TYR A 162 2.11 1.66 15.70
C TYR A 162 2.83 2.96 16.12
N THR A 163 3.51 2.91 17.25
CA THR A 163 4.30 4.04 17.77
C THR A 163 5.77 3.91 17.41
N PRO A 164 6.58 4.99 17.51
CA PRO A 164 8.03 4.90 17.30
C PRO A 164 8.73 3.87 18.21
N GLU A 165 8.24 3.68 19.44
CA GLU A 165 8.75 2.68 20.39
C GLU A 165 8.47 1.26 19.89
N VAL A 166 7.28 1.03 19.35
CA VAL A 166 6.91 -0.26 18.74
C VAL A 166 7.80 -0.54 17.52
N VAL A 167 8.14 0.47 16.72
CA VAL A 167 9.10 0.32 15.61
C VAL A 167 10.49 -0.05 16.13
N GLU A 168 10.99 0.62 17.16
CA GLU A 168 12.29 0.32 17.74
C GLU A 168 12.36 -1.11 18.28
N GLU A 169 11.36 -1.53 19.03
CA GLU A 169 11.28 -2.85 19.61
C GLU A 169 11.11 -3.96 18.54
N THR A 170 10.17 -3.77 17.63
CA THR A 170 9.78 -4.80 16.65
C THR A 170 10.70 -4.82 15.45
N CYS A 171 10.95 -3.66 14.84
CA CYS A 171 11.73 -3.55 13.61
C CYS A 171 13.24 -3.47 13.85
N GLY A 172 13.66 -3.12 15.07
CA GLY A 172 15.06 -2.88 15.41
C GLY A 172 15.62 -1.59 14.79
N ILE A 173 14.75 -0.64 14.49
CA ILE A 173 15.08 0.65 13.88
C ILE A 173 15.11 1.70 15.00
N ALA A 174 16.22 2.41 15.13
CA ALA A 174 16.30 3.52 16.09
C ALA A 174 15.28 4.61 15.77
N GLN A 175 14.74 5.25 16.80
CA GLN A 175 13.73 6.31 16.61
C GLN A 175 14.23 7.45 15.71
N GLU A 176 15.52 7.79 15.76
CA GLU A 176 16.13 8.78 14.85
C GLU A 176 15.94 8.40 13.38
N ASP A 177 16.15 7.12 13.03
CA ASP A 177 15.99 6.61 11.67
C ASP A 177 14.52 6.56 11.26
N PHE A 178 13.63 6.21 12.19
CA PHE A 178 12.19 6.27 11.98
C PHE A 178 11.72 7.70 11.66
N TYR A 179 12.07 8.68 12.50
CA TYR A 179 11.70 10.08 12.27
C TYR A 179 12.31 10.62 10.98
N TYR A 180 13.56 10.24 10.67
CA TYR A 180 14.18 10.61 9.41
C TYR A 180 13.37 10.14 8.20
N LEU A 181 12.87 8.89 8.22
CA LEU A 181 12.01 8.34 7.17
C LEU A 181 10.67 9.09 7.10
N ALA A 182 9.95 9.16 8.23
CA ALA A 182 8.61 9.74 8.30
C ALA A 182 8.60 11.22 7.87
N GLU A 183 9.54 12.03 8.40
CA GLU A 183 9.68 13.42 8.01
C GLU A 183 10.14 13.61 6.56
N SER A 184 11.00 12.73 6.04
CA SER A 184 11.41 12.80 4.64
C SER A 184 10.23 12.57 3.71
N ILE A 185 9.37 11.60 4.03
CA ILE A 185 8.13 11.36 3.27
C ILE A 185 7.19 12.56 3.40
N ALA A 186 6.91 13.03 4.61
CA ALA A 186 6.00 14.14 4.86
C ALA A 186 6.41 15.41 4.10
N ARG A 187 7.68 15.82 4.23
CA ARG A 187 8.23 17.04 3.60
C ARG A 187 8.29 16.96 2.07
N ASN A 188 8.32 15.76 1.51
CA ASN A 188 8.37 15.53 0.06
C ASN A 188 7.06 14.96 -0.50
N SER A 189 5.96 15.13 0.21
CA SER A 189 4.61 14.72 -0.22
C SER A 189 3.64 15.88 -0.01
N THR A 190 3.83 16.93 -0.78
CA THR A 190 3.04 18.18 -0.74
C THR A 190 2.41 18.41 -2.11
N PRO A 191 1.56 19.43 -2.31
CA PRO A 191 1.04 19.76 -3.64
C PRO A 191 2.09 19.88 -4.74
N ASP A 192 3.30 20.35 -4.40
CA ASP A 192 4.40 20.59 -5.35
C ASP A 192 5.51 19.53 -5.33
N ARG A 193 5.46 18.57 -4.40
CA ARG A 193 6.50 17.57 -4.21
C ARG A 193 5.90 16.18 -4.12
N THR A 194 6.67 15.19 -4.58
CA THR A 194 6.20 13.81 -4.60
C THR A 194 7.22 12.81 -4.06
N THR A 195 6.69 11.79 -3.38
CA THR A 195 7.45 10.62 -2.94
C THR A 195 7.02 9.40 -3.73
N CYS A 196 7.96 8.58 -4.18
CA CYS A 196 7.66 7.26 -4.71
C CYS A 196 8.29 6.15 -3.90
N PHE A 197 7.67 4.98 -3.93
CA PHE A 197 8.21 3.73 -3.40
C PHE A 197 8.67 2.84 -4.55
N ALA A 198 9.84 2.22 -4.39
CA ALA A 198 10.32 1.18 -5.28
C ALA A 198 10.62 -0.07 -4.45
N TYR A 199 10.11 -1.24 -4.87
CA TYR A 199 10.28 -2.48 -4.14
C TYR A 199 10.53 -3.67 -5.05
N ALA A 200 11.09 -4.73 -4.49
CA ALA A 200 11.22 -6.00 -5.18
C ALA A 200 10.84 -7.18 -4.24
N LEU A 201 11.47 -8.33 -4.42
CA LEU A 201 11.09 -9.57 -3.75
C LEU A 201 11.30 -9.54 -2.23
N GLY A 202 12.23 -8.74 -1.72
CA GLY A 202 12.44 -8.56 -0.28
C GLY A 202 11.24 -7.94 0.45
N PHE A 203 10.38 -7.25 -0.29
CA PHE A 203 9.13 -6.67 0.22
C PHE A 203 7.91 -7.56 0.00
N THR A 204 7.96 -8.51 -0.94
CA THR A 204 6.81 -9.32 -1.34
C THR A 204 6.84 -10.76 -0.87
N GLN A 205 8.03 -11.37 -0.76
CA GLN A 205 8.17 -12.80 -0.44
C GLN A 205 8.15 -13.06 1.07
N HIS A 206 7.12 -12.57 1.72
CA HIS A 206 6.79 -12.78 3.12
C HIS A 206 5.35 -13.30 3.27
N THR A 207 5.03 -13.94 4.37
CA THR A 207 3.65 -14.33 4.70
C THR A 207 2.70 -13.13 4.64
N LEU A 208 3.16 -11.95 5.05
CA LEU A 208 2.40 -10.69 5.04
C LEU A 208 2.76 -9.77 3.87
N GLY A 209 3.46 -10.23 2.84
CA GLY A 209 3.94 -9.37 1.74
C GLY A 209 2.84 -8.58 1.03
N ALA A 210 1.65 -9.15 0.86
CA ALA A 210 0.51 -8.42 0.31
C ALA A 210 0.07 -7.26 1.22
N GLN A 211 0.17 -7.42 2.54
CA GLN A 211 -0.17 -6.38 3.50
C GLN A 211 0.87 -5.25 3.51
N PHE A 212 2.15 -5.56 3.30
CA PHE A 212 3.20 -4.54 3.16
C PHE A 212 2.88 -3.60 1.99
N ILE A 213 2.54 -4.17 0.83
CA ILE A 213 2.18 -3.39 -0.36
C ILE A 213 0.91 -2.57 -0.13
N ARG A 214 -0.11 -3.15 0.52
CA ARG A 214 -1.34 -2.42 0.89
C ARG A 214 -1.06 -1.26 1.82
N THR A 215 -0.20 -1.45 2.82
CA THR A 215 0.18 -0.38 3.76
C THR A 215 0.93 0.74 3.04
N ALA A 216 1.86 0.40 2.13
CA ALA A 216 2.51 1.38 1.27
C ALA A 216 1.50 2.12 0.36
N ALA A 217 0.47 1.42 -0.15
CA ALA A 217 -0.58 2.04 -0.95
C ALA A 217 -1.44 3.01 -0.13
N ILE A 218 -1.81 2.65 1.09
CA ILE A 218 -2.53 3.53 2.02
C ILE A 218 -1.70 4.80 2.29
N LEU A 219 -0.41 4.64 2.58
CA LEU A 219 0.51 5.76 2.80
C LEU A 219 0.55 6.70 1.58
N GLN A 220 0.67 6.15 0.38
CA GLN A 220 0.70 6.93 -0.86
C GLN A 220 -0.64 7.63 -1.15
N LEU A 221 -1.77 7.03 -0.82
CA LEU A 221 -3.09 7.65 -0.93
C LEU A 221 -3.26 8.79 0.08
N LEU A 222 -2.86 8.60 1.33
CA LEU A 222 -2.92 9.65 2.36
C LEU A 222 -2.07 10.86 2.00
N THR A 223 -0.93 10.64 1.36
CA THR A 223 -0.01 11.70 0.96
C THR A 223 -0.27 12.27 -0.44
N GLY A 224 -1.31 11.81 -1.14
CA GLY A 224 -1.63 12.25 -2.49
C GLY A 224 -0.59 11.83 -3.55
N ASN A 225 0.17 10.79 -3.29
CA ASN A 225 1.23 10.29 -4.16
C ASN A 225 0.76 9.19 -5.13
N VAL A 226 -0.45 9.31 -5.66
CA VAL A 226 -0.97 8.43 -6.72
C VAL A 226 -1.48 9.28 -7.88
N GLY A 227 -1.05 8.95 -9.10
CA GLY A 227 -1.47 9.65 -10.31
C GLY A 227 -0.75 10.98 -10.59
N ARG A 228 0.34 11.27 -9.87
CA ARG A 228 1.16 12.48 -10.05
C ARG A 228 2.56 12.11 -10.57
N PRO A 229 3.23 12.98 -11.35
CA PRO A 229 4.62 12.73 -11.77
C PRO A 229 5.56 12.55 -10.57
N GLY A 230 6.44 11.56 -10.66
CA GLY A 230 7.39 11.25 -9.59
C GLY A 230 6.80 10.56 -8.35
N SER A 231 5.56 10.11 -8.42
CA SER A 231 4.84 9.48 -7.31
C SER A 231 4.57 7.99 -7.54
N GLY A 232 3.82 7.37 -6.65
CA GLY A 232 3.31 6.01 -6.79
C GLY A 232 4.19 4.93 -6.21
N ILE A 233 3.85 3.68 -6.54
CA ILE A 233 4.55 2.48 -6.11
C ILE A 233 5.06 1.74 -7.33
N MET A 234 6.35 1.47 -7.36
CA MET A 234 7.02 0.84 -8.48
C MET A 234 7.51 -0.55 -8.11
N ALA A 235 6.78 -1.56 -8.57
CA ALA A 235 7.22 -2.95 -8.48
C ALA A 235 8.35 -3.19 -9.49
N LEU A 236 9.57 -3.43 -8.99
CA LEU A 236 10.72 -3.72 -9.83
C LEU A 236 10.65 -5.16 -10.33
N ARG A 237 10.26 -5.33 -11.60
CA ARG A 237 10.00 -6.64 -12.19
C ARG A 237 11.29 -7.40 -12.45
N GLY A 238 11.34 -8.69 -12.07
CA GLY A 238 12.45 -9.58 -12.37
C GLY A 238 12.34 -10.19 -13.77
N HIS A 239 11.16 -10.73 -14.11
CA HIS A 239 10.90 -11.33 -15.42
C HIS A 239 10.65 -10.25 -16.47
N ALA A 240 11.34 -10.36 -17.61
CA ALA A 240 11.16 -9.46 -18.74
C ALA A 240 9.71 -9.56 -19.28
N SER A 241 9.07 -8.43 -19.47
CA SER A 241 7.70 -8.33 -20.01
C SER A 241 6.67 -9.18 -19.24
N ILE A 242 6.80 -9.31 -17.92
CA ILE A 242 5.92 -10.18 -17.13
C ILE A 242 4.44 -9.82 -17.28
N GLN A 243 4.10 -8.55 -17.36
CA GLN A 243 2.72 -8.12 -17.58
C GLN A 243 2.22 -8.52 -18.96
N GLY A 244 3.01 -8.33 -20.01
CA GLY A 244 2.67 -8.81 -21.36
C GLY A 244 2.56 -10.34 -21.42
N SER A 245 3.38 -11.07 -20.66
CA SER A 245 3.30 -12.53 -20.57
C SER A 245 1.99 -13.02 -19.96
N THR A 246 1.42 -12.28 -19.01
CA THR A 246 0.11 -12.59 -18.43
C THR A 246 -1.04 -12.16 -19.35
N ASP A 247 -0.90 -11.05 -20.07
CA ASP A 247 -1.90 -10.58 -21.03
C ASP A 247 -2.07 -11.53 -22.23
N ILE A 248 -0.97 -12.13 -22.69
CA ILE A 248 -0.93 -13.08 -23.84
C ILE A 248 -0.95 -14.55 -23.37
N PRO A 249 -1.39 -14.89 -22.23
CA PRO A 249 -1.25 -16.09 -21.40
C PRO A 249 -0.15 -17.06 -21.86
N THR A 250 1.09 -16.62 -21.75
CA THR A 250 2.25 -17.50 -21.93
C THR A 250 2.56 -18.32 -20.67
N LEU A 251 1.88 -18.02 -19.56
CA LEU A 251 1.94 -18.75 -18.31
C LEU A 251 0.79 -19.74 -18.22
N PHE A 252 1.02 -20.87 -17.55
CA PHE A 252 0.10 -22.02 -17.51
C PHE A 252 -1.18 -21.78 -16.69
N HIS A 253 -1.25 -20.73 -15.89
CA HIS A 253 -2.31 -20.51 -14.88
C HIS A 253 -3.48 -19.65 -15.34
N SER A 254 -3.45 -19.15 -16.57
CA SER A 254 -4.52 -18.31 -17.12
C SER A 254 -4.71 -18.49 -18.61
N LEU A 255 -5.91 -18.21 -19.11
CA LEU A 255 -6.25 -18.09 -20.52
C LEU A 255 -6.27 -16.60 -20.95
N PRO A 256 -6.38 -16.30 -22.28
CA PRO A 256 -6.51 -14.94 -22.78
C PRO A 256 -7.61 -14.15 -22.03
N GLY A 257 -7.34 -12.87 -21.70
CA GLY A 257 -8.26 -12.03 -20.94
C GLY A 257 -8.37 -12.40 -19.46
N TYR A 258 -7.31 -13.02 -18.92
CA TYR A 258 -7.23 -13.44 -17.51
C TYR A 258 -8.30 -14.45 -17.09
N LEU A 259 -8.88 -15.17 -18.03
CA LEU A 259 -9.81 -16.24 -17.71
C LEU A 259 -9.10 -17.35 -16.94
N PRO A 260 -9.73 -17.94 -15.93
CA PRO A 260 -9.16 -19.06 -15.18
C PRO A 260 -8.97 -20.28 -16.06
N MET A 261 -7.99 -21.12 -15.73
CA MET A 261 -7.83 -22.41 -16.40
C MET A 261 -9.02 -23.32 -16.08
N PRO A 262 -9.49 -24.13 -17.06
CA PRO A 262 -10.48 -25.16 -16.78
C PRO A 262 -9.98 -26.12 -15.69
N SER A 263 -10.84 -26.44 -14.74
CA SER A 263 -10.57 -27.40 -13.67
C SER A 263 -11.36 -28.69 -13.86
N VAL A 264 -10.92 -29.75 -13.20
CA VAL A 264 -11.61 -31.05 -13.24
C VAL A 264 -13.01 -31.03 -12.65
N ASP A 265 -13.31 -30.03 -11.86
CA ASP A 265 -14.63 -29.84 -11.22
C ASP A 265 -15.68 -29.30 -12.20
N LYS A 266 -15.25 -28.70 -13.32
CA LYS A 266 -16.09 -28.07 -14.34
C LYS A 266 -15.89 -28.81 -15.65
N GLN A 267 -16.64 -29.93 -15.82
CA GLN A 267 -16.45 -30.87 -16.93
C GLN A 267 -17.18 -30.51 -18.21
N SER A 268 -18.03 -29.47 -18.16
CA SER A 268 -18.77 -29.00 -19.34
C SER A 268 -18.57 -27.51 -19.55
N TRP A 269 -18.76 -27.05 -20.79
CA TRP A 269 -18.68 -25.61 -21.09
C TRP A 269 -19.67 -24.75 -20.30
N PRO A 270 -20.95 -25.16 -20.13
CA PRO A 270 -21.86 -24.42 -19.26
C PRO A 270 -21.36 -24.28 -17.83
N GLU A 271 -20.88 -25.36 -17.20
CA GLU A 271 -20.35 -25.34 -15.83
C GLU A 271 -19.13 -24.41 -15.70
N TYR A 272 -18.26 -24.41 -16.69
CA TYR A 272 -17.10 -23.50 -16.72
C TYR A 272 -17.54 -22.04 -16.80
N VAL A 273 -18.48 -21.70 -17.70
CA VAL A 273 -18.96 -20.32 -17.87
C VAL A 273 -19.74 -19.82 -16.65
N ASP A 274 -20.57 -20.68 -16.06
CA ASP A 274 -21.32 -20.32 -14.84
C ASP A 274 -20.39 -20.15 -13.63
N GLY A 275 -19.32 -20.94 -13.54
CA GLY A 275 -18.29 -20.76 -12.52
C GLY A 275 -17.59 -19.42 -12.61
N ILE A 276 -17.22 -18.95 -13.81
CA ILE A 276 -16.59 -17.64 -14.00
C ILE A 276 -17.53 -16.49 -13.59
N ARG A 277 -18.80 -16.58 -13.90
CA ARG A 277 -19.81 -15.55 -13.56
C ARG A 277 -20.06 -15.42 -12.07
N ASN A 278 -19.87 -16.49 -11.31
CA ASN A 278 -20.11 -16.50 -9.86
C ASN A 278 -18.83 -16.16 -9.05
N GLU A 279 -17.66 -16.16 -9.66
CA GLU A 279 -16.37 -15.83 -9.04
C GLU A 279 -15.93 -14.37 -9.32
N SER A 280 -16.63 -13.63 -10.15
CA SER A 280 -16.39 -12.22 -10.51
C SER A 280 -17.35 -11.29 -9.76
#